data_ab1725ae1453ebb12ff50ba7f825e3ac
#
_entry.id   ab1725ae1453ebb12ff50ba7f825e3ac
#
_cell.length_a   1.000
_cell.length_b   1.000
_cell.length_c   1.000
_cell.angle_alpha   90.00
_cell.angle_beta   90.00
_cell.angle_gamma   90.00
#
_symmetry.space_group_name_H-M   'P 1'
#
loop_
_entity.id
_entity.type
_entity.pdbx_description
1 polymer ?
#
loop_
_entity_poly.entity_id
_entity_poly.type
_entity_poly.pdbx_seq_one_letter_code
_entity_poly.pdbx_strand_id
1 'polypeptide(L)'
;MVHLVLELFWTDVRTSKALKAMSHGQLLDKIRDTVSKASEQLLNKLVWRYGKRVIALERLRLESLINDWLYLESKRTHDFEVLGFEEPHDISVGLVNITVKVDRRDRIFLTEDESEFRDVVIDYKSGASMRMTSLNADTLTEPQLPIYATKIDFQQNGGKRIDGIALAQVNSKSLGFHTRSNFTGELAPRTGKHSGVDTEGAWDGQCEAWTNALDEMSQGFTDGEAWLQNGAPLPMGYEYLGILTR
;
A
#
# COMPACT_ATOMS: atom_id res chain seq x y z
N MET A 1 11.77 4.32 4.54
CA MET A 1 12.84 4.09 3.52
C MET A 1 12.29 3.44 2.26
N VAL A 2 11.69 2.23 2.33
CA VAL A 2 11.17 1.52 1.14
C VAL A 2 10.20 2.39 0.34
N HIS A 3 9.20 3.03 0.99
CA HIS A 3 8.24 3.92 0.36
C HIS A 3 8.94 5.03 -0.43
N LEU A 4 9.86 5.76 0.19
CA LEU A 4 10.58 6.85 -0.48
C LEU A 4 11.41 6.37 -1.68
N VAL A 5 12.06 5.19 -1.58
CA VAL A 5 12.82 4.64 -2.72
C VAL A 5 11.88 4.31 -3.88
N LEU A 6 10.73 3.67 -3.60
CA LEU A 6 9.74 3.33 -4.61
C LEU A 6 9.05 4.56 -5.19
N GLU A 7 8.74 5.55 -4.38
CA GLU A 7 8.23 6.86 -4.82
C GLU A 7 9.20 7.50 -5.83
N LEU A 8 10.49 7.66 -5.46
CA LEU A 8 11.51 8.24 -6.33
C LEU A 8 11.70 7.42 -7.62
N PHE A 9 11.67 6.09 -7.53
CA PHE A 9 11.80 5.23 -8.70
C PHE A 9 10.63 5.44 -9.67
N TRP A 10 9.40 5.32 -9.16
CA TRP A 10 8.21 5.39 -10.00
C TRP A 10 7.88 6.82 -10.45
N THR A 11 8.34 7.86 -9.77
CA THR A 11 8.25 9.24 -10.26
C THR A 11 8.91 9.40 -11.62
N ASP A 12 10.02 8.71 -11.85
CA ASP A 12 10.77 8.78 -13.11
C ASP A 12 10.28 7.75 -14.14
N VAL A 13 9.96 6.52 -13.71
CA VAL A 13 9.68 5.38 -14.62
C VAL A 13 8.22 5.35 -15.07
N ARG A 14 7.30 5.64 -14.19
CA ARG A 14 5.86 5.82 -14.42
C ARG A 14 5.09 4.59 -14.92
N THR A 15 5.60 3.78 -15.82
CA THR A 15 4.85 2.71 -16.48
C THR A 15 5.53 1.36 -16.41
N SER A 16 4.73 0.29 -16.44
CA SER A 16 5.23 -1.09 -16.58
C SER A 16 6.03 -1.28 -17.87
N LYS A 17 5.63 -0.63 -18.96
CA LYS A 17 6.33 -0.69 -20.25
C LYS A 17 7.74 -0.12 -20.15
N ALA A 18 7.89 1.04 -19.47
CA ALA A 18 9.19 1.64 -19.24
C ALA A 18 10.08 0.76 -18.34
N LEU A 19 9.51 0.15 -17.27
CA LEU A 19 10.24 -0.80 -16.43
C LEU A 19 10.73 -2.00 -17.25
N LYS A 20 9.85 -2.62 -18.05
CA LYS A 20 10.18 -3.80 -18.87
C LYS A 20 11.19 -3.50 -19.99
N ALA A 21 11.25 -2.25 -20.45
CA ALA A 21 12.20 -1.82 -21.49
C ALA A 21 13.62 -1.60 -20.99
N MET A 22 13.82 -1.48 -19.67
CA MET A 22 15.16 -1.31 -19.10
C MET A 22 15.99 -2.59 -19.23
N SER A 23 17.23 -2.46 -19.66
CA SER A 23 18.21 -3.53 -19.50
C SER A 23 18.51 -3.75 -18.00
N HIS A 24 19.01 -4.93 -17.67
CA HIS A 24 19.36 -5.24 -16.29
C HIS A 24 20.36 -4.22 -15.68
N GLY A 25 21.35 -3.78 -16.44
CA GLY A 25 22.30 -2.76 -16.02
C GLY A 25 21.62 -1.41 -15.72
N GLN A 26 20.77 -0.95 -16.63
CA GLN A 26 20.02 0.31 -16.45
C GLN A 26 19.11 0.25 -15.21
N LEU A 27 18.45 -0.89 -14.97
CA LEU A 27 17.61 -1.08 -13.79
C LEU A 27 18.43 -1.00 -12.50
N LEU A 28 19.58 -1.71 -12.43
CA LEU A 28 20.46 -1.66 -11.26
C LEU A 28 21.01 -0.27 -10.99
N ASP A 29 21.44 0.45 -12.02
CA ASP A 29 21.95 1.81 -11.88
C ASP A 29 20.86 2.76 -11.38
N LYS A 30 19.63 2.61 -11.89
CA LYS A 30 18.47 3.39 -11.43
C LYS A 30 18.13 3.09 -9.97
N ILE A 31 18.16 1.81 -9.56
CA ILE A 31 17.93 1.42 -8.17
C ILE A 31 19.00 2.05 -7.26
N ARG A 32 20.26 1.99 -7.62
CA ARG A 32 21.36 2.59 -6.83
C ARG A 32 21.20 4.10 -6.68
N ASP A 33 20.85 4.79 -7.76
CA ASP A 33 20.59 6.23 -7.73
C ASP A 33 19.45 6.58 -6.78
N THR A 34 18.31 5.89 -6.89
CA THR A 34 17.16 6.14 -6.02
C THR A 34 17.41 5.79 -4.56
N VAL A 35 18.10 4.67 -4.28
CA VAL A 35 18.51 4.29 -2.92
C VAL A 35 19.50 5.31 -2.34
N SER A 36 20.45 5.83 -3.15
CA SER A 36 21.38 6.89 -2.71
C SER A 36 20.60 8.14 -2.32
N LYS A 37 19.74 8.65 -3.19
CA LYS A 37 18.91 9.84 -2.95
C LYS A 37 18.05 9.71 -1.69
N ALA A 38 17.33 8.58 -1.55
CA ALA A 38 16.52 8.31 -0.36
C ALA A 38 17.36 8.23 0.92
N SER A 39 18.57 7.63 0.82
CA SER A 39 19.52 7.53 1.93
C SER A 39 20.03 8.90 2.36
N GLU A 40 20.32 9.79 1.42
CA GLU A 40 20.75 11.16 1.70
C GLU A 40 19.67 11.94 2.45
N GLN A 41 18.42 11.77 2.07
CA GLN A 41 17.30 12.46 2.73
C GLN A 41 17.04 11.96 4.15
N LEU A 42 17.11 10.66 4.38
CA LEU A 42 16.66 10.05 5.63
C LEU A 42 17.81 9.55 6.53
N LEU A 43 18.80 8.84 5.97
CA LEU A 43 19.80 8.16 6.77
C LEU A 43 21.00 9.05 7.12
N ASN A 44 21.33 10.05 6.32
CA ASN A 44 22.46 10.93 6.65
C ASN A 44 22.27 11.65 7.98
N LYS A 45 21.02 11.92 8.35
CA LYS A 45 20.67 12.48 9.67
C LYS A 45 20.95 11.51 10.84
N LEU A 46 21.10 10.22 10.54
CA LEU A 46 21.28 9.15 11.51
C LEU A 46 22.71 8.59 11.56
N VAL A 47 23.63 9.11 10.73
CA VAL A 47 25.06 8.65 10.68
C VAL A 47 25.72 8.72 12.05
N TRP A 48 25.45 9.78 12.82
CA TRP A 48 26.01 9.96 14.16
C TRP A 48 25.54 8.86 15.14
N ARG A 49 24.35 8.30 14.92
CA ARG A 49 23.75 7.27 15.79
C ARG A 49 24.15 5.85 15.41
N TYR A 50 24.23 5.55 14.12
CA TYR A 50 24.40 4.18 13.62
C TYR A 50 25.76 3.94 12.94
N GLY A 51 26.46 4.99 12.58
CA GLY A 51 27.74 4.92 11.88
C GLY A 51 27.64 4.60 10.40
N LYS A 52 28.68 4.99 9.65
CA LYS A 52 28.71 4.87 8.17
C LYS A 52 28.58 3.44 7.66
N ARG A 53 29.12 2.45 8.39
CA ARG A 53 29.06 1.02 7.99
C ARG A 53 27.63 0.47 7.99
N VAL A 54 26.86 0.80 9.02
CA VAL A 54 25.46 0.35 9.12
C VAL A 54 24.62 0.94 7.99
N ILE A 55 24.83 2.21 7.67
CA ILE A 55 24.17 2.87 6.56
C ILE A 55 24.54 2.24 5.21
N ALA A 56 25.83 1.91 5.01
CA ALA A 56 26.25 1.23 3.79
C ALA A 56 25.61 -0.17 3.65
N LEU A 57 25.52 -0.94 4.74
CA LEU A 57 24.84 -2.23 4.73
C LEU A 57 23.34 -2.09 4.45
N GLU A 58 22.69 -1.09 5.03
CA GLU A 58 21.26 -0.83 4.77
C GLU A 58 21.00 -0.43 3.31
N ARG A 59 21.89 0.34 2.68
CA ARG A 59 21.80 0.64 1.24
C ARG A 59 21.86 -0.62 0.41
N LEU A 60 22.84 -1.51 0.65
CA LEU A 60 22.96 -2.78 -0.06
C LEU A 60 21.74 -3.68 0.12
N ARG A 61 21.20 -3.73 1.35
CA ARG A 61 19.97 -4.46 1.65
C ARG A 61 18.78 -3.91 0.86
N LEU A 62 18.65 -2.60 0.79
CA LEU A 62 17.58 -1.94 0.04
C LEU A 62 17.74 -2.15 -1.46
N GLU A 63 18.95 -2.04 -2.02
CA GLU A 63 19.20 -2.30 -3.44
C GLU A 63 18.73 -3.71 -3.83
N SER A 64 19.09 -4.73 -3.03
CA SER A 64 18.64 -6.10 -3.26
C SER A 64 17.13 -6.24 -3.15
N LEU A 65 16.52 -5.71 -2.08
CA LEU A 65 15.08 -5.81 -1.84
C LEU A 65 14.27 -5.12 -2.94
N ILE A 66 14.68 -3.93 -3.36
CA ILE A 66 13.99 -3.17 -4.42
C ILE A 66 14.16 -3.86 -5.77
N ASN A 67 15.33 -4.44 -6.07
CA ASN A 67 15.53 -5.22 -7.28
C ASN A 67 14.55 -6.42 -7.34
N ASP A 68 14.43 -7.18 -6.26
CA ASP A 68 13.52 -8.31 -6.18
C ASP A 68 12.05 -7.87 -6.30
N TRP A 69 11.70 -6.74 -5.68
CA TRP A 69 10.38 -6.14 -5.79
C TRP A 69 10.04 -5.71 -7.22
N LEU A 70 10.95 -4.96 -7.87
CA LEU A 70 10.73 -4.50 -9.24
C LEU A 70 10.71 -5.64 -10.25
N TYR A 71 11.45 -6.72 -9.99
CA TYR A 71 11.31 -7.96 -10.75
C TYR A 71 9.89 -8.53 -10.65
N LEU A 72 9.30 -8.59 -9.43
CA LEU A 72 7.91 -9.00 -9.23
C LEU A 72 6.94 -8.07 -9.95
N GLU A 73 7.12 -6.75 -9.85
CA GLU A 73 6.31 -5.75 -10.57
C GLU A 73 6.38 -5.93 -12.10
N SER A 74 7.56 -6.28 -12.64
CA SER A 74 7.71 -6.54 -14.08
C SER A 74 6.95 -7.78 -14.56
N LYS A 75 6.55 -8.66 -13.66
CA LYS A 75 5.77 -9.89 -13.94
C LYS A 75 4.27 -9.71 -13.74
N ARG A 76 3.80 -8.51 -13.45
CA ARG A 76 2.36 -8.24 -13.37
C ARG A 76 1.67 -8.62 -14.68
N THR A 77 0.49 -9.21 -14.57
CA THR A 77 -0.27 -9.74 -15.70
C THR A 77 -0.68 -8.65 -16.68
N HIS A 78 -1.07 -7.50 -16.12
CA HIS A 78 -1.53 -6.34 -16.89
C HIS A 78 -0.49 -5.23 -16.87
N ASP A 79 -0.42 -4.49 -17.97
CA ASP A 79 0.34 -3.26 -17.99
C ASP A 79 -0.33 -2.21 -17.09
N PHE A 80 0.48 -1.31 -16.57
CA PHE A 80 0.01 -0.26 -15.67
C PHE A 80 0.77 1.05 -15.83
N GLU A 81 0.10 2.11 -15.42
CA GLU A 81 0.67 3.45 -15.25
C GLU A 81 0.49 3.89 -13.81
N VAL A 82 1.53 4.47 -13.24
CA VAL A 82 1.47 5.06 -11.90
C VAL A 82 0.98 6.49 -12.02
N LEU A 83 -0.21 6.75 -11.47
CA LEU A 83 -0.89 8.04 -11.56
C LEU A 83 -0.39 9.04 -10.52
N GLY A 84 -0.11 8.58 -9.29
CA GLY A 84 0.31 9.46 -8.20
C GLY A 84 0.94 8.72 -7.02
N PHE A 85 1.63 9.53 -6.15
CA PHE A 85 2.32 9.08 -4.94
C PHE A 85 2.09 10.08 -3.83
N GLU A 86 2.02 9.59 -2.58
CA GLU A 86 1.99 10.41 -1.37
C GLU A 86 1.00 11.60 -1.47
N GLU A 87 -0.08 11.42 -2.26
CA GLU A 87 -1.09 12.46 -2.49
C GLU A 87 -1.89 12.69 -1.20
N PRO A 88 -1.89 13.91 -0.63
CA PRO A 88 -2.70 14.21 0.53
C PRO A 88 -4.16 14.43 0.12
N HIS A 89 -5.07 13.86 0.91
CA HIS A 89 -6.51 14.04 0.75
C HIS A 89 -7.13 14.42 2.09
N ASP A 90 -7.86 15.53 2.13
CA ASP A 90 -8.68 15.90 3.28
C ASP A 90 -10.05 15.29 3.12
N ILE A 91 -10.44 14.45 4.05
CA ILE A 91 -11.67 13.66 3.99
C ILE A 91 -12.42 13.72 5.31
N SER A 92 -13.71 13.42 5.24
CA SER A 92 -14.56 13.29 6.42
C SER A 92 -15.05 11.84 6.56
N VAL A 93 -14.88 11.28 7.74
CA VAL A 93 -15.44 9.99 8.13
C VAL A 93 -16.42 10.29 9.27
N GLY A 94 -17.72 10.28 8.97
CA GLY A 94 -18.73 10.78 9.89
C GLY A 94 -18.45 12.22 10.32
N LEU A 95 -18.24 12.45 11.61
CA LEU A 95 -17.91 13.74 12.19
C LEU A 95 -16.39 14.01 12.31
N VAL A 96 -15.55 13.06 11.95
CA VAL A 96 -14.09 13.20 12.07
C VAL A 96 -13.48 13.63 10.75
N ASN A 97 -12.74 14.74 10.76
CA ASN A 97 -11.98 15.21 9.60
C ASN A 97 -10.52 14.77 9.75
N ILE A 98 -10.00 14.13 8.73
CA ILE A 98 -8.62 13.62 8.71
C ILE A 98 -7.94 13.93 7.37
N THR A 99 -6.63 14.13 7.40
CA THR A 99 -5.80 14.16 6.21
C THR A 99 -5.14 12.81 6.05
N VAL A 100 -5.35 12.15 4.93
CA VAL A 100 -4.72 10.86 4.60
C VAL A 100 -3.77 11.03 3.43
N LYS A 101 -2.77 10.16 3.34
CA LYS A 101 -1.85 10.11 2.20
C LYS A 101 -1.91 8.73 1.56
N VAL A 102 -2.12 8.72 0.27
CA VAL A 102 -2.14 7.51 -0.55
C VAL A 102 -0.71 7.22 -1.03
N ASP A 103 -0.14 6.08 -0.62
CA ASP A 103 1.24 5.72 -0.97
C ASP A 103 1.45 5.68 -2.49
N ARG A 104 0.53 5.02 -3.22
CA ARG A 104 0.58 4.92 -4.67
C ARG A 104 -0.79 4.63 -5.26
N ARG A 105 -1.06 5.19 -6.43
CA ARG A 105 -2.24 4.91 -7.25
C ARG A 105 -1.82 4.48 -8.64
N ASP A 106 -2.31 3.30 -9.09
CA ASP A 106 -2.06 2.74 -10.40
C ASP A 106 -3.32 2.72 -11.25
N ARG A 107 -3.15 2.98 -12.54
CA ARG A 107 -4.10 2.59 -13.59
C ARG A 107 -3.63 1.30 -14.22
N ILE A 108 -4.48 0.29 -14.19
CA ILE A 108 -4.21 -1.05 -14.73
C ILE A 108 -5.00 -1.18 -16.03
N PHE A 109 -4.33 -1.51 -17.11
CA PHE A 109 -4.94 -1.71 -18.41
C PHE A 109 -5.31 -3.18 -18.59
N LEU A 110 -6.61 -3.47 -18.76
CA LEU A 110 -7.12 -4.84 -18.92
C LEU A 110 -7.00 -5.32 -20.36
N THR A 111 -6.89 -4.40 -21.32
CA THR A 111 -6.75 -4.65 -22.75
C THR A 111 -5.46 -4.07 -23.30
N GLU A 112 -4.92 -4.65 -24.38
CA GLU A 112 -3.66 -4.21 -25.01
C GLU A 112 -3.79 -2.80 -25.64
N ASP A 113 -4.99 -2.43 -26.10
CA ASP A 113 -5.29 -1.11 -26.67
C ASP A 113 -5.57 -0.03 -25.61
N GLU A 114 -5.43 -0.38 -24.30
CA GLU A 114 -5.63 0.51 -23.15
C GLU A 114 -7.04 1.12 -23.05
N SER A 115 -8.02 0.56 -23.79
CA SER A 115 -9.40 1.06 -23.83
C SER A 115 -10.17 0.72 -22.55
N GLU A 116 -9.82 -0.38 -21.89
CA GLU A 116 -10.42 -0.80 -20.62
C GLU A 116 -9.37 -0.75 -19.51
N PHE A 117 -9.67 0.00 -18.44
CA PHE A 117 -8.75 0.17 -17.33
C PHE A 117 -9.47 0.13 -15.98
N ARG A 118 -8.69 -0.09 -14.93
CA ARG A 118 -9.11 -0.05 -13.53
C ARG A 118 -8.10 0.73 -12.71
N ASP A 119 -8.57 1.56 -11.81
CA ASP A 119 -7.72 2.31 -10.89
C ASP A 119 -7.64 1.62 -9.54
N VAL A 120 -6.42 1.40 -9.05
CA VAL A 120 -6.13 0.68 -7.82
C VAL A 120 -5.23 1.51 -6.92
N VAL A 121 -5.57 1.57 -5.63
CA VAL A 121 -4.70 2.14 -4.61
C VAL A 121 -3.82 1.04 -4.02
N ILE A 122 -2.54 1.35 -3.89
CA ILE A 122 -1.52 0.45 -3.35
C ILE A 122 -0.92 1.08 -2.10
N ASP A 123 -0.90 0.32 -1.01
CA ASP A 123 -0.25 0.68 0.25
C ASP A 123 0.94 -0.27 0.47
N TYR A 124 2.13 0.30 0.70
CA TYR A 124 3.35 -0.46 0.91
C TYR A 124 3.54 -0.84 2.38
N LYS A 125 3.76 -2.11 2.63
CA LYS A 125 4.05 -2.63 3.97
C LYS A 125 5.43 -3.29 4.01
N SER A 126 6.33 -2.70 4.77
CA SER A 126 7.69 -3.24 4.98
C SER A 126 7.84 -4.07 6.27
N GLY A 127 6.82 -4.08 7.11
CA GLY A 127 6.79 -4.82 8.37
C GLY A 127 6.59 -6.33 8.22
N ALA A 128 6.50 -7.02 9.36
CA ALA A 128 6.15 -8.43 9.41
C ALA A 128 4.71 -8.64 8.89
N SER A 129 4.40 -9.87 8.48
CA SER A 129 3.19 -10.28 7.77
C SER A 129 1.92 -9.53 8.15
N MET A 130 1.29 -8.92 7.17
CA MET A 130 -0.03 -8.35 7.28
C MET A 130 -1.11 -9.42 7.02
N ARG A 131 -2.25 -9.29 7.68
CA ARG A 131 -3.37 -10.20 7.50
C ARG A 131 -4.49 -9.48 6.78
N MET A 132 -4.95 -10.01 5.64
CA MET A 132 -6.12 -9.46 4.94
C MET A 132 -7.40 -9.48 5.78
N THR A 133 -7.45 -10.31 6.83
CA THR A 133 -8.54 -10.31 7.82
C THR A 133 -8.66 -9.01 8.59
N SER A 134 -7.60 -8.20 8.70
CA SER A 134 -7.64 -6.88 9.31
C SER A 134 -8.50 -5.87 8.53
N LEU A 135 -8.81 -6.17 7.28
CA LEU A 135 -9.67 -5.38 6.39
C LEU A 135 -11.13 -5.85 6.39
N ASN A 136 -11.49 -6.91 7.12
CA ASN A 136 -12.90 -7.33 7.21
C ASN A 136 -13.70 -6.28 7.99
N ALA A 137 -14.87 -5.91 7.48
CA ALA A 137 -15.69 -4.86 8.07
C ALA A 137 -16.06 -5.17 9.55
N ASP A 138 -16.37 -6.44 9.87
CA ASP A 138 -16.74 -6.87 11.24
C ASP A 138 -15.60 -6.76 12.26
N THR A 139 -14.34 -6.75 11.78
CA THR A 139 -13.13 -6.74 12.61
C THR A 139 -12.08 -5.77 12.09
N LEU A 140 -12.55 -4.61 11.59
CA LEU A 140 -11.71 -3.61 10.92
C LEU A 140 -10.69 -3.02 11.90
N THR A 141 -9.43 -3.45 11.77
CA THR A 141 -8.31 -2.95 12.59
C THR A 141 -7.32 -2.11 11.80
N GLU A 142 -7.38 -2.18 10.45
CA GLU A 142 -6.53 -1.43 9.52
C GLU A 142 -7.43 -0.59 8.59
N PRO A 143 -7.96 0.55 9.04
CA PRO A 143 -8.96 1.32 8.28
C PRO A 143 -8.40 2.07 7.08
N GLN A 144 -7.09 2.18 6.92
CA GLN A 144 -6.43 3.01 5.91
C GLN A 144 -6.91 2.71 4.48
N LEU A 145 -6.81 1.47 4.02
CA LEU A 145 -7.26 1.08 2.68
C LEU A 145 -8.78 1.15 2.49
N PRO A 146 -9.63 0.72 3.44
CA PRO A 146 -11.06 0.99 3.42
C PRO A 146 -11.41 2.47 3.27
N ILE A 147 -10.71 3.34 3.98
CA ILE A 147 -10.88 4.80 3.85
C ILE A 147 -10.56 5.25 2.42
N TYR A 148 -9.45 4.79 1.84
CA TYR A 148 -9.09 5.14 0.47
C TYR A 148 -10.14 4.66 -0.54
N ALA A 149 -10.67 3.46 -0.32
CA ALA A 149 -11.69 2.88 -1.20
C ALA A 149 -13.04 3.60 -1.17
N THR A 150 -13.42 4.16 -0.01
CA THR A 150 -14.79 4.62 0.22
C THR A 150 -14.95 6.12 0.39
N LYS A 151 -13.91 6.82 0.84
CA LYS A 151 -14.00 8.24 1.22
C LYS A 151 -13.19 9.17 0.32
N ILE A 152 -12.26 8.66 -0.48
CA ILE A 152 -11.51 9.50 -1.41
C ILE A 152 -12.22 9.55 -2.77
N ASP A 153 -12.57 10.75 -3.20
CA ASP A 153 -13.02 11.02 -4.55
C ASP A 153 -11.84 11.46 -5.40
N PHE A 154 -11.40 10.57 -6.29
CA PHE A 154 -10.33 10.89 -7.24
C PHE A 154 -10.95 11.61 -8.44
N GLN A 155 -11.04 12.94 -8.39
CA GLN A 155 -11.66 13.80 -9.42
C GLN A 155 -11.22 13.48 -10.86
N GLN A 156 -10.02 12.96 -11.04
CA GLN A 156 -9.51 12.54 -12.37
C GLN A 156 -10.27 11.36 -12.98
N ASN A 157 -11.05 10.63 -12.20
CA ASN A 157 -11.90 9.53 -12.65
C ASN A 157 -13.36 9.92 -12.86
N GLY A 158 -13.67 11.22 -12.95
CA GLY A 158 -15.05 11.68 -13.10
C GLY A 158 -15.94 11.34 -11.90
N GLY A 159 -15.37 11.33 -10.68
CA GLY A 159 -16.10 10.97 -9.45
C GLY A 159 -16.29 9.47 -9.26
N LYS A 160 -15.65 8.62 -10.04
CA LYS A 160 -15.68 7.17 -9.82
C LYS A 160 -14.83 6.77 -8.63
N ARG A 161 -15.38 5.89 -7.80
CA ARG A 161 -14.62 5.15 -6.79
C ARG A 161 -13.50 4.36 -7.46
N ILE A 162 -12.43 4.09 -6.71
CA ILE A 162 -11.39 3.18 -7.17
C ILE A 162 -11.95 1.76 -7.35
N ASP A 163 -11.36 1.02 -8.25
CA ASP A 163 -11.79 -0.32 -8.63
C ASP A 163 -11.14 -1.41 -7.77
N GLY A 164 -10.17 -1.06 -6.93
CA GLY A 164 -9.50 -2.00 -6.07
C GLY A 164 -8.49 -1.37 -5.11
N ILE A 165 -8.10 -2.17 -4.13
CA ILE A 165 -7.04 -1.88 -3.17
C ILE A 165 -6.02 -3.00 -3.15
N ALA A 166 -4.77 -2.68 -2.90
CA ALA A 166 -3.70 -3.65 -2.76
C ALA A 166 -2.77 -3.31 -1.59
N LEU A 167 -2.45 -4.32 -0.81
CA LEU A 167 -1.34 -4.28 0.13
C LEU A 167 -0.11 -4.85 -0.57
N ALA A 168 0.89 -4.03 -0.75
CA ALA A 168 2.16 -4.41 -1.33
C ALA A 168 3.14 -4.75 -0.20
N GLN A 169 3.32 -6.03 0.08
CA GLN A 169 4.27 -6.49 1.08
C GLN A 169 5.69 -6.49 0.50
N VAL A 170 6.55 -5.60 1.02
CA VAL A 170 7.91 -5.40 0.54
C VAL A 170 8.89 -5.62 1.68
N ASN A 171 9.20 -6.87 1.95
CA ASN A 171 10.24 -7.22 2.92
C ASN A 171 11.02 -8.48 2.47
N SER A 172 12.20 -8.70 3.06
CA SER A 172 13.11 -9.79 2.67
C SER A 172 12.58 -11.21 2.90
N LYS A 173 11.49 -11.38 3.67
CA LYS A 173 10.87 -12.67 3.96
C LYS A 173 9.64 -12.93 3.10
N SER A 174 9.02 -11.88 2.59
CA SER A 174 7.78 -11.97 1.84
C SER A 174 7.66 -10.80 0.87
N LEU A 175 7.49 -11.11 -0.41
CA LEU A 175 7.22 -10.16 -1.47
C LEU A 175 5.91 -10.55 -2.14
N GLY A 176 5.01 -9.61 -2.34
CA GLY A 176 3.77 -9.90 -3.05
C GLY A 176 2.69 -8.86 -2.84
N PHE A 177 1.61 -9.01 -3.60
CA PHE A 177 0.42 -8.22 -3.48
C PHE A 177 -0.70 -9.04 -2.84
N HIS A 178 -1.46 -8.39 -1.95
CA HIS A 178 -2.73 -8.87 -1.44
C HIS A 178 -3.80 -7.89 -1.92
N THR A 179 -4.69 -8.35 -2.78
CA THR A 179 -5.61 -7.47 -3.53
C THR A 179 -7.07 -7.78 -3.19
N ARG A 180 -7.91 -6.74 -3.15
CA ARG A 180 -9.37 -6.81 -3.26
C ARG A 180 -9.80 -5.83 -4.35
N SER A 181 -10.62 -6.29 -5.30
CA SER A 181 -10.97 -5.48 -6.47
C SER A 181 -12.27 -5.95 -7.11
N ASN A 182 -12.84 -5.10 -7.99
CA ASN A 182 -14.02 -5.40 -8.79
C ASN A 182 -13.69 -6.09 -10.12
N PHE A 183 -12.46 -6.50 -10.35
CA PHE A 183 -12.04 -7.20 -11.57
C PHE A 183 -11.37 -8.52 -11.25
N THR A 184 -11.52 -9.47 -12.18
CA THR A 184 -10.86 -10.77 -12.09
C THR A 184 -9.43 -10.65 -12.61
N GLY A 185 -8.48 -11.08 -11.80
CA GLY A 185 -7.07 -11.09 -12.16
C GLY A 185 -6.17 -10.79 -10.97
N GLU A 186 -4.95 -11.28 -11.06
CA GLU A 186 -3.93 -11.02 -10.06
C GLU A 186 -3.10 -9.83 -10.49
N LEU A 187 -2.82 -8.90 -9.58
CA LEU A 187 -1.88 -7.81 -9.86
C LEU A 187 -0.50 -8.34 -10.23
N ALA A 188 -0.08 -9.44 -9.61
CA ALA A 188 1.18 -10.10 -9.91
C ALA A 188 1.06 -11.61 -9.70
N PRO A 189 1.97 -12.43 -10.28
CA PRO A 189 2.05 -13.86 -10.02
C PRO A 189 2.16 -14.13 -8.52
N ARG A 190 1.45 -15.15 -8.07
CA ARG A 190 1.37 -15.49 -6.63
C ARG A 190 2.70 -15.96 -6.08
N THR A 191 3.10 -15.37 -4.97
CA THR A 191 4.15 -15.90 -4.10
C THR A 191 3.55 -16.35 -2.75
N GLY A 192 2.54 -17.25 -2.76
CA GLY A 192 1.92 -17.75 -1.53
C GLY A 192 0.40 -18.00 -1.63
N LYS A 193 -0.22 -18.35 -0.50
CA LYS A 193 -1.68 -18.54 -0.42
C LYS A 193 -2.37 -17.19 -0.40
N HIS A 194 -3.24 -16.91 -1.37
CA HIS A 194 -4.02 -15.69 -1.46
C HIS A 194 -5.48 -15.95 -1.10
N SER A 195 -6.04 -15.01 -0.36
CA SER A 195 -7.47 -14.93 -0.11
C SER A 195 -8.02 -13.72 -0.87
N GLY A 196 -9.05 -13.94 -1.67
CA GLY A 196 -9.93 -12.90 -2.15
C GLY A 196 -9.71 -12.51 -3.60
N VAL A 197 -10.37 -13.24 -4.47
CA VAL A 197 -10.87 -12.69 -5.73
C VAL A 197 -12.34 -12.48 -5.48
N ASP A 198 -12.77 -11.25 -5.55
CA ASP A 198 -14.17 -10.96 -5.42
C ASP A 198 -14.87 -11.20 -6.76
N THR A 199 -16.02 -11.82 -6.68
CA THR A 199 -16.93 -11.95 -7.82
C THR A 199 -17.50 -10.58 -8.15
N GLU A 200 -17.82 -10.35 -9.41
CA GLU A 200 -18.52 -9.15 -9.88
C GLU A 200 -19.72 -8.84 -8.97
N GLY A 201 -19.79 -7.61 -8.44
CA GLY A 201 -20.80 -7.19 -7.46
C GLY A 201 -20.40 -7.30 -5.98
N ALA A 202 -19.40 -8.11 -5.64
CA ALA A 202 -18.94 -8.22 -4.24
C ALA A 202 -18.13 -6.97 -3.80
N TRP A 203 -17.51 -6.24 -4.73
CA TRP A 203 -16.76 -5.03 -4.44
C TRP A 203 -17.65 -3.91 -3.89
N ASP A 204 -18.81 -3.66 -4.52
CA ASP A 204 -19.74 -2.62 -4.05
C ASP A 204 -20.28 -2.96 -2.66
N GLY A 205 -20.66 -4.22 -2.43
CA GLY A 205 -21.07 -4.69 -1.11
C GLY A 205 -19.95 -4.58 -0.05
N GLN A 206 -18.71 -4.83 -0.45
CA GLN A 206 -17.56 -4.65 0.43
C GLN A 206 -17.32 -3.16 0.76
N CYS A 207 -17.44 -2.27 -0.22
CA CYS A 207 -17.32 -0.82 -0.01
C CYS A 207 -18.46 -0.29 0.89
N GLU A 208 -19.66 -0.80 0.74
CA GLU A 208 -20.80 -0.46 1.61
C GLU A 208 -20.54 -0.93 3.05
N ALA A 209 -20.09 -2.17 3.23
CA ALA A 209 -19.74 -2.70 4.56
C ALA A 209 -18.61 -1.90 5.22
N TRP A 210 -17.59 -1.49 4.48
CA TRP A 210 -16.54 -0.62 5.01
C TRP A 210 -17.05 0.78 5.35
N THR A 211 -17.94 1.33 4.53
CA THR A 211 -18.55 2.64 4.82
C THR A 211 -19.26 2.61 6.16
N ASN A 212 -20.11 1.59 6.39
CA ASN A 212 -20.85 1.43 7.63
C ASN A 212 -19.91 1.23 8.84
N ALA A 213 -18.89 0.38 8.71
CA ALA A 213 -17.90 0.14 9.78
C ALA A 213 -17.10 1.41 10.13
N LEU A 214 -16.71 2.20 9.13
CA LEU A 214 -15.99 3.45 9.34
C LEU A 214 -16.87 4.52 9.99
N ASP A 215 -18.14 4.61 9.60
CA ASP A 215 -19.07 5.55 10.20
C ASP A 215 -19.38 5.18 11.66
N GLU A 216 -19.51 3.88 11.98
CA GLU A 216 -19.65 3.37 13.34
C GLU A 216 -18.38 3.67 14.18
N MET A 217 -17.18 3.42 13.65
CA MET A 217 -15.92 3.76 14.31
C MET A 217 -15.81 5.27 14.58
N SER A 218 -16.22 6.11 13.64
CA SER A 218 -16.23 7.56 13.79
C SER A 218 -17.18 8.02 14.89
N GLN A 219 -18.37 7.41 14.95
CA GLN A 219 -19.34 7.71 15.99
C GLN A 219 -18.78 7.32 17.38
N GLY A 220 -18.26 6.10 17.54
CA GLY A 220 -17.65 5.67 18.79
C GLY A 220 -16.50 6.59 19.23
N PHE A 221 -15.66 7.04 18.28
CA PHE A 221 -14.60 8.00 18.58
C PHE A 221 -15.15 9.34 19.10
N THR A 222 -16.19 9.88 18.47
CA THR A 222 -16.80 11.16 18.89
C THR A 222 -17.55 11.06 20.21
N ASP A 223 -18.09 9.88 20.53
CA ASP A 223 -18.75 9.59 21.80
C ASP A 223 -17.77 9.31 22.93
N GLY A 224 -16.46 9.30 22.63
CA GLY A 224 -15.40 9.05 23.59
C GLY A 224 -15.25 7.58 23.98
N GLU A 225 -15.75 6.66 23.15
CA GLU A 225 -15.60 5.23 23.35
C GLU A 225 -14.15 4.81 23.11
N ALA A 226 -13.48 4.37 24.16
CA ALA A 226 -12.09 3.87 24.12
C ALA A 226 -12.05 2.37 24.45
N TRP A 227 -12.84 1.57 23.75
CA TRP A 227 -12.89 0.14 23.97
C TRP A 227 -11.73 -0.57 23.27
N LEU A 228 -10.99 -1.38 24.02
CA LEU A 228 -10.18 -2.42 23.41
C LEU A 228 -11.12 -3.52 22.92
N GLN A 229 -11.09 -3.82 21.64
CA GLN A 229 -11.83 -4.99 21.13
C GLN A 229 -11.39 -6.24 21.91
N ASN A 230 -12.34 -6.93 22.53
CA ASN A 230 -12.08 -8.16 23.26
C ASN A 230 -11.36 -9.16 22.34
N GLY A 231 -10.14 -9.54 22.73
CA GLY A 231 -9.30 -10.49 21.98
C GLY A 231 -8.43 -9.88 20.89
N ALA A 232 -8.47 -8.56 20.63
CA ALA A 232 -7.51 -7.93 19.75
C ALA A 232 -6.11 -7.93 20.42
N PRO A 233 -5.06 -8.44 19.76
CA PRO A 233 -3.72 -8.34 20.32
C PRO A 233 -3.33 -6.86 20.43
N LEU A 234 -2.82 -6.45 21.56
CA LEU A 234 -2.22 -5.13 21.72
C LEU A 234 -1.11 -4.96 20.68
N PRO A 235 -0.96 -3.76 20.10
CA PRO A 235 0.16 -3.48 19.18
C PRO A 235 1.49 -3.83 19.84
N MET A 236 2.43 -4.36 19.08
CA MET A 236 3.75 -4.74 19.55
C MET A 236 4.42 -3.57 20.29
N GLY A 237 4.88 -3.78 21.51
CA GLY A 237 5.47 -2.74 22.38
C GLY A 237 4.49 -2.11 23.37
N TYR A 238 3.20 -2.48 23.33
CA TYR A 238 2.18 -1.99 24.27
C TYR A 238 1.62 -3.08 25.19
N GLU A 239 2.26 -4.25 25.23
CA GLU A 239 1.82 -5.40 26.04
C GLU A 239 1.72 -5.06 27.55
N TYR A 240 2.51 -4.09 28.01
CA TYR A 240 2.45 -3.59 29.38
C TYR A 240 1.12 -2.88 29.71
N LEU A 241 0.39 -2.38 28.72
CA LEU A 241 -0.92 -1.78 28.92
C LEU A 241 -2.01 -2.82 29.22
N GLY A 242 -1.78 -4.09 28.93
CA GLY A 242 -2.71 -5.18 29.25
C GLY A 242 -3.06 -5.28 30.75
N ILE A 243 -2.24 -4.68 31.62
CA ILE A 243 -2.52 -4.59 33.07
C ILE A 243 -3.60 -3.54 33.38
N LEU A 244 -3.73 -2.52 32.53
CA LEU A 244 -4.67 -1.40 32.70
C LEU A 244 -6.04 -1.67 32.05
N THR A 245 -6.17 -2.75 31.30
CA THR A 245 -7.34 -3.07 30.48
C THR A 245 -8.11 -4.32 30.94
N ARG A 246 -7.89 -4.75 32.19
CA ARG A 246 -8.65 -5.83 32.82
C ARG A 246 -9.87 -5.33 33.55
#